data_80da33dac00c8d5162dd966e791c1723
#
_entry.id   80da33dac00c8d5162dd966e791c1723
#
_cell.length_a   1.000
_cell.length_b   1.000
_cell.length_c   1.000
_cell.angle_alpha   90.00
_cell.angle_beta   90.00
_cell.angle_gamma   90.00
#
_symmetry.space_group_name_H-M   'P 1'
#
loop_
_entity.id
_entity.type
_entity.pdbx_description
1 polymer ?
#
loop_
_entity_poly.entity_id
_entity_poly.type
_entity_poly.pdbx_seq_one_letter_code
_entity_poly.pdbx_strand_id
1 'polypeptide(L)'
;RSLGNIRSAFDDFYARTGKDAASPSPVSYEASGGNAVSSPGNGYKYHLFTSPGNFVVTGSPGPVEYLVVASGGSGGSRHGSGGGAGGLRTNVSGNPKAGPALTVDSGSYAVVVAPGIPAFTSGGGGQPVSGPNANDGNQGDPASIAFPSPIAATGGGAGVQSPGPSPDIDGGSGGGRHDPSAHPDSPGNAGGYSPPEGNPGGVGGGPNAGGPGGNGHPIPAFASPIIGPMLTTAGVQAPYVTSFNSAVGPTGLYAGGGGGGQWSDPGGPSGGGGGGAGSAGNNSTDDASGGLGGPGGGGNGGRGPGTLATVGLRHTGSGGGGAGGTGVSGEGGAGIVIIRYQT
;
A
#
# COMPACT_ATOMS: atom_id res chain seq x y z
N ARG A 1 -41.13 51.39 32.63
CA ARG A 1 -39.91 50.74 33.18
C ARG A 1 -38.97 50.54 31.99
N SER A 2 -37.79 51.14 32.05
CA SER A 2 -36.86 51.15 30.92
C SER A 2 -36.07 49.82 30.84
N LEU A 3 -35.76 49.41 29.66
CA LEU A 3 -34.90 48.24 29.31
C LEU A 3 -33.53 48.26 30.04
N GLY A 4 -33.08 49.42 30.51
CA GLY A 4 -31.85 49.58 31.27
C GLY A 4 -31.82 48.84 32.61
N ASN A 5 -33.00 48.68 33.27
CA ASN A 5 -33.07 47.96 34.56
C ASN A 5 -32.95 46.43 34.41
N ILE A 6 -33.25 45.89 33.24
CA ILE A 6 -33.11 44.45 32.99
C ILE A 6 -31.64 44.11 32.79
N ARG A 7 -30.92 44.97 32.08
CA ARG A 7 -29.49 44.76 31.80
C ARG A 7 -28.64 44.82 33.09
N SER A 8 -28.91 45.78 33.96
CA SER A 8 -28.21 45.87 35.25
C SER A 8 -28.50 44.70 36.20
N ALA A 9 -29.70 44.10 36.11
CA ALA A 9 -30.05 42.92 36.90
C ALA A 9 -29.33 41.66 36.39
N PHE A 10 -29.10 41.54 35.08
CA PHE A 10 -28.28 40.46 34.50
C PHE A 10 -26.81 40.65 34.88
N ASP A 11 -26.25 41.83 34.72
CA ASP A 11 -24.85 42.12 35.06
C ASP A 11 -24.57 41.88 36.56
N ASP A 12 -25.54 42.21 37.47
CA ASP A 12 -25.42 41.95 38.90
C ASP A 12 -25.54 40.44 39.23
N PHE A 13 -26.36 39.70 38.50
CA PHE A 13 -26.48 38.26 38.66
C PHE A 13 -25.15 37.53 38.29
N TYR A 14 -24.54 37.90 37.20
CA TYR A 14 -23.26 37.33 36.75
C TYR A 14 -22.12 37.74 37.69
N ALA A 15 -22.07 38.99 38.17
CA ALA A 15 -21.08 39.47 39.13
C ALA A 15 -21.16 38.75 40.49
N ARG A 16 -22.36 38.39 40.93
CA ARG A 16 -22.57 37.72 42.24
C ARG A 16 -22.40 36.22 42.19
N THR A 17 -22.63 35.59 41.04
CA THR A 17 -22.56 34.13 40.93
C THR A 17 -21.14 33.63 40.62
N GLY A 18 -20.21 34.52 40.32
CA GLY A 18 -18.84 34.13 39.90
C GLY A 18 -18.82 33.18 38.70
N LYS A 19 -19.95 33.02 38.06
CA LYS A 19 -20.09 32.27 36.82
C LYS A 19 -19.98 33.25 35.65
N ASP A 20 -18.79 33.81 35.46
CA ASP A 20 -18.35 33.90 34.12
C ASP A 20 -18.40 32.45 33.60
N ALA A 21 -19.49 32.14 32.91
CA ALA A 21 -19.46 30.94 32.07
C ALA A 21 -18.35 31.21 31.09
N ALA A 22 -17.12 30.81 31.45
CA ALA A 22 -16.07 30.62 30.49
C ALA A 22 -16.76 29.77 29.42
N SER A 23 -17.03 30.37 28.25
CA SER A 23 -17.52 29.60 27.12
C SER A 23 -16.60 28.40 27.08
N PRO A 24 -17.11 27.17 27.19
CA PRO A 24 -16.24 26.03 27.22
C PRO A 24 -15.35 26.21 25.98
N SER A 25 -14.05 26.32 26.20
CA SER A 25 -13.09 26.41 25.09
C SER A 25 -13.50 25.33 24.13
N PRO A 26 -13.69 25.63 22.82
CA PRO A 26 -14.07 24.61 21.87
C PRO A 26 -13.09 23.47 22.04
N VAL A 27 -13.60 22.28 22.41
CA VAL A 27 -12.74 21.12 22.62
C VAL A 27 -12.17 20.82 21.26
N SER A 28 -10.87 21.10 21.08
CA SER A 28 -10.18 20.86 19.82
C SER A 28 -10.17 19.36 19.51
N TYR A 29 -10.18 19.03 18.22
CA TYR A 29 -9.91 17.66 17.78
C TYR A 29 -8.46 17.30 18.11
N GLU A 30 -8.27 16.27 18.91
CA GLU A 30 -6.96 15.77 19.28
C GLU A 30 -6.91 14.26 19.11
N ALA A 31 -5.78 13.75 18.62
CA ALA A 31 -5.57 12.32 18.51
C ALA A 31 -4.14 11.92 18.91
N SER A 32 -4.02 10.65 19.32
CA SER A 32 -2.76 10.00 19.67
C SER A 32 -2.67 8.62 19.01
N GLY A 33 -1.51 7.98 19.14
CA GLY A 33 -1.24 6.65 18.56
C GLY A 33 -0.41 6.73 17.28
N GLY A 34 0.01 5.56 16.82
CA GLY A 34 0.97 5.40 15.74
C GLY A 34 2.40 5.18 16.21
N ASN A 35 3.25 4.68 15.31
CA ASN A 35 4.69 4.48 15.57
C ASN A 35 5.46 5.80 15.50
N ALA A 36 4.91 6.80 14.81
CA ALA A 36 5.41 8.17 14.81
C ALA A 36 4.26 9.17 14.66
N VAL A 37 4.39 10.33 15.30
CA VAL A 37 3.47 11.46 15.17
C VAL A 37 4.29 12.70 14.80
N SER A 38 3.79 13.51 13.86
CA SER A 38 4.50 14.70 13.38
C SER A 38 3.52 15.83 13.03
N SER A 39 3.94 17.06 13.31
CA SER A 39 3.31 18.31 12.86
C SER A 39 4.34 19.10 12.06
N PRO A 40 4.47 18.85 10.74
CA PRO A 40 5.56 19.43 9.94
C PRO A 40 5.37 20.92 9.59
N GLY A 41 4.35 21.58 10.14
CA GLY A 41 4.08 23.01 9.93
C GLY A 41 3.25 23.33 8.68
N ASN A 42 2.65 22.35 8.06
CA ASN A 42 1.79 22.49 6.88
C ASN A 42 0.28 22.53 7.22
N GLY A 43 -0.06 22.78 8.49
CA GLY A 43 -1.44 22.83 8.99
C GLY A 43 -2.07 21.46 9.27
N TYR A 44 -1.29 20.39 9.27
CA TYR A 44 -1.74 19.03 9.56
C TYR A 44 -0.89 18.35 10.63
N LYS A 45 -1.52 17.51 11.43
CA LYS A 45 -0.87 16.53 12.30
C LYS A 45 -1.02 15.13 11.71
N TYR A 46 0.08 14.40 11.65
CA TYR A 46 0.20 13.09 11.02
C TYR A 46 0.45 12.00 12.05
N HIS A 47 -0.20 10.85 11.87
CA HIS A 47 -0.01 9.62 12.61
C HIS A 47 0.39 8.53 11.65
N LEU A 48 1.59 7.99 11.82
CA LEU A 48 2.16 6.93 10.99
C LEU A 48 2.10 5.59 11.72
N PHE A 49 1.59 4.57 11.06
CA PHE A 49 1.59 3.18 11.52
C PHE A 49 2.41 2.31 10.56
N THR A 50 3.47 1.72 11.07
CA THR A 50 4.31 0.71 10.41
C THR A 50 4.12 -0.67 11.03
N SER A 51 3.32 -0.77 12.08
CA SER A 51 2.87 -1.98 12.78
C SER A 51 1.46 -1.75 13.34
N PRO A 52 0.71 -2.82 13.65
CA PRO A 52 -0.63 -2.70 14.25
C PRO A 52 -0.62 -1.86 15.54
N GLY A 53 -1.71 -1.12 15.76
CA GLY A 53 -1.87 -0.24 16.91
C GLY A 53 -3.26 0.35 17.01
N ASN A 54 -3.40 1.44 17.76
CA ASN A 54 -4.66 2.16 17.89
C ASN A 54 -4.48 3.64 17.53
N PHE A 55 -5.44 4.18 16.80
CA PHE A 55 -5.65 5.61 16.64
C PHE A 55 -6.70 6.06 17.64
N VAL A 56 -6.31 6.86 18.62
CA VAL A 56 -7.18 7.29 19.73
C VAL A 56 -7.52 8.75 19.56
N VAL A 57 -8.81 9.04 19.36
CA VAL A 57 -9.34 10.40 19.24
C VAL A 57 -9.90 10.85 20.57
N THR A 58 -9.49 12.04 20.99
CA THR A 58 -10.02 12.74 22.16
C THR A 58 -10.53 14.12 21.74
N GLY A 59 -11.57 14.62 22.42
CA GLY A 59 -12.13 15.91 22.07
C GLY A 59 -13.34 15.82 21.14
N SER A 60 -13.58 16.89 20.38
CA SER A 60 -14.73 16.98 19.46
C SER A 60 -14.52 16.12 18.21
N PRO A 61 -15.63 15.66 17.56
CA PRO A 61 -15.54 15.03 16.24
C PRO A 61 -14.83 15.94 15.23
N GLY A 62 -14.02 15.34 14.37
CA GLY A 62 -13.28 16.10 13.38
C GLY A 62 -13.00 15.34 12.08
N PRO A 63 -12.77 16.07 10.97
CA PRO A 63 -12.44 15.47 9.70
C PRO A 63 -11.04 14.87 9.72
N VAL A 64 -10.90 13.67 9.16
CA VAL A 64 -9.61 13.00 8.96
C VAL A 64 -9.40 12.65 7.50
N GLU A 65 -8.15 12.71 7.08
CA GLU A 65 -7.68 12.13 5.82
C GLU A 65 -6.76 10.96 6.11
N TYR A 66 -6.84 9.92 5.26
CA TYR A 66 -6.07 8.70 5.46
C TYR A 66 -5.43 8.19 4.16
N LEU A 67 -4.40 7.39 4.35
CA LEU A 67 -3.85 6.46 3.38
C LEU A 67 -3.77 5.08 4.04
N VAL A 68 -4.41 4.09 3.45
CA VAL A 68 -4.30 2.68 3.83
C VAL A 68 -3.76 1.92 2.63
N VAL A 69 -2.60 1.31 2.78
CA VAL A 69 -1.98 0.45 1.77
C VAL A 69 -1.73 -0.91 2.38
N ALA A 70 -2.30 -1.93 1.78
CA ALA A 70 -2.08 -3.33 2.17
C ALA A 70 -0.69 -3.83 1.70
N SER A 71 -0.25 -5.01 2.11
CA SER A 71 1.00 -5.57 1.59
C SER A 71 0.86 -6.04 0.15
N GLY A 72 1.95 -5.95 -0.61
CA GLY A 72 2.04 -6.56 -1.92
C GLY A 72 2.19 -8.08 -1.84
N GLY A 73 1.82 -8.79 -2.91
CA GLY A 73 2.11 -10.21 -3.06
C GLY A 73 3.57 -10.46 -3.44
N SER A 74 4.10 -11.63 -3.13
CA SER A 74 5.42 -12.03 -3.60
C SER A 74 5.39 -12.49 -5.06
N GLY A 75 6.54 -12.45 -5.73
CA GLY A 75 6.68 -12.97 -7.09
C GLY A 75 6.64 -14.51 -7.14
N GLY A 76 6.32 -15.07 -8.30
CA GLY A 76 6.45 -16.49 -8.59
C GLY A 76 7.90 -16.91 -8.87
N SER A 77 8.22 -18.19 -8.74
CA SER A 77 9.53 -18.76 -9.07
C SER A 77 9.58 -19.31 -10.50
N ARG A 78 10.75 -19.69 -11.01
CA ARG A 78 10.99 -20.32 -12.34
C ARG A 78 10.28 -19.57 -13.49
N HIS A 79 10.86 -18.46 -13.94
CA HIS A 79 10.21 -17.54 -14.90
C HIS A 79 8.85 -17.01 -14.38
N GLY A 80 8.75 -16.94 -13.05
CA GLY A 80 7.54 -16.50 -12.41
C GLY A 80 7.20 -15.04 -12.72
N SER A 81 5.93 -14.74 -12.62
CA SER A 81 5.43 -13.38 -12.75
C SER A 81 5.69 -12.55 -11.49
N GLY A 82 5.67 -11.25 -11.62
CA GLY A 82 5.74 -10.34 -10.47
C GLY A 82 4.47 -10.38 -9.64
N GLY A 83 4.60 -10.18 -8.33
CA GLY A 83 3.46 -9.99 -7.43
C GLY A 83 2.74 -8.67 -7.68
N GLY A 84 1.44 -8.66 -7.47
CA GLY A 84 0.62 -7.45 -7.48
C GLY A 84 0.89 -6.58 -6.25
N ALA A 85 0.69 -5.28 -6.38
CA ALA A 85 0.72 -4.38 -5.22
C ALA A 85 -0.51 -4.57 -4.35
N GLY A 86 -0.38 -4.27 -3.06
CA GLY A 86 -1.52 -4.15 -2.14
C GLY A 86 -2.51 -3.08 -2.60
N GLY A 87 -3.77 -3.27 -2.25
CA GLY A 87 -4.81 -2.28 -2.47
C GLY A 87 -4.47 -0.95 -1.76
N LEU A 88 -4.83 0.14 -2.39
CA LEU A 88 -4.61 1.50 -1.89
C LEU A 88 -5.94 2.20 -1.71
N ARG A 89 -6.22 2.66 -0.49
CA ARG A 89 -7.41 3.43 -0.14
C ARG A 89 -7.02 4.78 0.46
N THR A 90 -7.69 5.83 0.03
CA THR A 90 -7.50 7.20 0.54
C THR A 90 -8.80 7.99 0.46
N ASN A 91 -8.92 9.08 1.22
CA ASN A 91 -9.97 10.08 1.06
C ASN A 91 -9.41 11.49 0.90
N VAL A 92 -8.13 11.62 0.55
CA VAL A 92 -7.50 12.92 0.31
C VAL A 92 -8.25 13.64 -0.82
N SER A 93 -8.79 14.81 -0.51
CA SER A 93 -9.59 15.60 -1.45
C SER A 93 -8.82 15.91 -2.75
N GLY A 94 -9.50 15.78 -3.87
CA GLY A 94 -8.93 16.00 -5.21
C GLY A 94 -8.11 14.83 -5.76
N ASN A 95 -7.89 13.75 -4.99
CA ASN A 95 -7.25 12.56 -5.51
C ASN A 95 -8.26 11.70 -6.29
N PRO A 96 -7.92 11.16 -7.49
CA PRO A 96 -8.82 10.32 -8.28
C PRO A 96 -9.31 9.05 -7.56
N LYS A 97 -8.56 8.57 -6.56
CA LYS A 97 -8.92 7.42 -5.72
C LYS A 97 -9.58 7.82 -4.39
N ALA A 98 -9.96 9.10 -4.24
CA ALA A 98 -10.56 9.55 -3.00
C ALA A 98 -11.94 8.91 -2.76
N GLY A 99 -12.07 8.21 -1.64
CA GLY A 99 -13.36 7.85 -1.07
C GLY A 99 -14.07 9.07 -0.46
N PRO A 100 -15.24 8.88 0.16
CA PRO A 100 -15.98 9.96 0.80
C PRO A 100 -15.21 10.61 1.94
N ALA A 101 -15.49 11.89 2.18
CA ALA A 101 -15.00 12.60 3.37
C ALA A 101 -15.43 11.87 4.64
N LEU A 102 -14.57 11.86 5.64
CA LEU A 102 -14.78 11.14 6.88
C LEU A 102 -14.60 12.05 8.09
N THR A 103 -15.60 12.06 8.97
CA THR A 103 -15.53 12.66 10.31
C THR A 103 -15.45 11.53 11.32
N VAL A 104 -14.54 11.66 12.28
CA VAL A 104 -14.28 10.63 13.29
C VAL A 104 -14.57 11.21 14.67
N ASP A 105 -15.37 10.49 15.46
CA ASP A 105 -15.74 10.83 16.83
C ASP A 105 -14.61 10.47 17.80
N SER A 106 -14.77 10.88 19.07
CA SER A 106 -13.89 10.41 20.14
C SER A 106 -14.03 8.90 20.32
N GLY A 107 -12.89 8.21 20.45
CA GLY A 107 -12.86 6.75 20.54
C GLY A 107 -11.48 6.17 20.27
N SER A 108 -11.36 4.86 20.39
CA SER A 108 -10.15 4.11 20.06
C SER A 108 -10.42 3.20 18.87
N TYR A 109 -9.66 3.38 17.80
CA TYR A 109 -9.84 2.72 16.53
C TYR A 109 -8.63 1.85 16.23
N ALA A 110 -8.83 0.53 16.15
CA ALA A 110 -7.77 -0.40 15.82
C ALA A 110 -7.26 -0.16 14.39
N VAL A 111 -5.94 -0.16 14.23
CA VAL A 111 -5.24 -0.06 12.96
C VAL A 111 -4.48 -1.35 12.74
N VAL A 112 -4.75 -2.02 11.63
CA VAL A 112 -4.02 -3.20 11.17
C VAL A 112 -3.11 -2.78 10.03
N VAL A 113 -1.82 -3.04 10.17
CA VAL A 113 -0.81 -2.84 9.13
C VAL A 113 -0.36 -4.21 8.64
N ALA A 114 -0.44 -4.44 7.35
CA ALA A 114 -0.04 -5.69 6.73
C ALA A 114 1.48 -5.87 6.76
N PRO A 115 2.01 -7.02 7.21
CA PRO A 115 3.43 -7.32 7.16
C PRO A 115 3.93 -7.51 5.73
N GLY A 116 5.24 -7.55 5.53
CA GLY A 116 5.83 -8.00 4.27
C GLY A 116 5.58 -9.49 4.05
N ILE A 117 5.34 -9.88 2.82
CA ILE A 117 5.04 -11.26 2.44
C ILE A 117 6.33 -11.97 2.04
N PRO A 118 6.67 -13.12 2.66
CA PRO A 118 7.90 -13.85 2.36
C PRO A 118 8.02 -14.22 0.87
N ALA A 119 9.27 -14.21 0.37
CA ALA A 119 9.61 -14.75 -0.93
C ALA A 119 9.25 -16.23 -1.01
N PHE A 120 8.86 -16.68 -2.20
CA PHE A 120 8.77 -18.10 -2.48
C PHE A 120 10.17 -18.64 -2.80
N THR A 121 10.58 -19.63 -2.04
CA THR A 121 11.80 -20.40 -2.32
C THR A 121 11.41 -21.73 -2.97
N SER A 122 11.73 -21.91 -4.25
CA SER A 122 11.68 -23.25 -4.84
C SER A 122 12.57 -24.19 -4.01
N GLY A 123 12.13 -25.42 -3.76
CA GLY A 123 12.92 -26.42 -3.03
C GLY A 123 14.35 -26.49 -3.59
N GLY A 124 15.35 -26.57 -2.71
CA GLY A 124 16.78 -26.45 -3.03
C GLY A 124 17.19 -27.31 -4.25
N GLY A 125 17.92 -26.67 -5.19
CA GLY A 125 18.39 -27.32 -6.40
C GLY A 125 17.57 -26.99 -7.67
N GLY A 126 16.66 -26.02 -7.63
CA GLY A 126 15.91 -25.58 -8.83
C GLY A 126 14.89 -26.59 -9.34
N GLN A 127 14.58 -27.61 -8.57
CA GLN A 127 13.52 -28.56 -8.89
C GLN A 127 12.15 -27.96 -8.52
N PRO A 128 11.12 -28.15 -9.38
CA PRO A 128 9.77 -27.78 -9.00
C PRO A 128 9.36 -28.54 -7.74
N VAL A 129 8.85 -27.84 -6.75
CA VAL A 129 8.03 -28.49 -5.71
C VAL A 129 6.82 -29.12 -6.41
N SER A 130 6.52 -30.36 -6.11
CA SER A 130 5.43 -31.09 -6.74
C SER A 130 4.07 -30.58 -6.24
N GLY A 131 3.24 -30.09 -7.16
CA GLY A 131 1.88 -29.62 -6.88
C GLY A 131 1.44 -28.54 -7.87
N PRO A 132 0.15 -28.35 -8.08
CA PRO A 132 -0.36 -27.43 -9.11
C PRO A 132 0.01 -25.97 -8.89
N ASN A 133 0.32 -25.54 -7.68
CA ASN A 133 0.69 -24.15 -7.33
C ASN A 133 2.11 -24.04 -6.72
N ALA A 134 2.93 -25.05 -6.92
CA ALA A 134 4.17 -25.25 -6.17
C ALA A 134 5.29 -24.21 -6.48
N ASN A 135 5.09 -23.35 -7.45
CA ASN A 135 6.04 -22.31 -7.85
C ASN A 135 5.42 -20.91 -7.85
N ASP A 136 4.18 -20.79 -7.40
CA ASP A 136 3.48 -19.52 -7.29
C ASP A 136 3.93 -18.77 -6.03
N GLY A 137 3.87 -17.46 -6.05
CA GLY A 137 4.11 -16.60 -4.89
C GLY A 137 2.99 -16.71 -3.85
N ASN A 138 3.08 -15.87 -2.85
CA ASN A 138 2.07 -15.73 -1.80
C ASN A 138 1.29 -14.42 -2.00
N GLN A 139 -0.01 -14.47 -1.75
CA GLN A 139 -0.87 -13.28 -1.73
C GLN A 139 -0.49 -12.37 -0.55
N GLY A 140 -0.68 -11.06 -0.72
CA GLY A 140 -0.50 -10.06 0.33
C GLY A 140 -1.57 -10.13 1.42
N ASP A 141 -1.25 -9.60 2.59
CA ASP A 141 -2.18 -9.45 3.70
C ASP A 141 -2.94 -8.12 3.65
N PRO A 142 -4.19 -8.05 4.16
CA PRO A 142 -4.98 -6.83 4.19
C PRO A 142 -4.48 -5.84 5.26
N ALA A 143 -4.78 -4.54 5.04
CA ALA A 143 -4.62 -3.49 6.03
C ALA A 143 -5.95 -2.81 6.30
N SER A 144 -6.16 -2.27 7.51
CA SER A 144 -7.44 -1.64 7.85
C SER A 144 -7.37 -0.63 8.99
N ILE A 145 -8.41 0.23 9.06
CA ILE A 145 -8.72 1.10 10.20
C ILE A 145 -10.17 0.82 10.61
N ALA A 146 -10.40 0.48 11.88
CA ALA A 146 -11.71 0.16 12.43
C ALA A 146 -12.53 1.41 12.80
N PHE A 147 -12.64 2.39 11.88
CA PHE A 147 -13.56 3.51 12.05
C PHE A 147 -15.02 3.03 12.06
N PRO A 148 -16.01 3.86 12.49
CA PRO A 148 -17.43 3.48 12.44
C PRO A 148 -17.89 2.97 11.06
N SER A 149 -17.32 3.54 9.99
CA SER A 149 -17.32 2.95 8.64
C SER A 149 -15.93 2.40 8.37
N PRO A 150 -15.69 1.09 8.53
CA PRO A 150 -14.35 0.54 8.43
C PRO A 150 -13.70 0.77 7.07
N ILE A 151 -12.44 1.14 7.08
CA ILE A 151 -11.62 1.27 5.88
C ILE A 151 -10.71 0.05 5.80
N ALA A 152 -10.82 -0.71 4.73
CA ALA A 152 -9.95 -1.86 4.48
C ALA A 152 -9.37 -1.79 3.07
N ALA A 153 -8.16 -2.30 2.90
CA ALA A 153 -7.48 -2.50 1.63
C ALA A 153 -7.06 -3.97 1.54
N THR A 154 -7.24 -4.56 0.36
CA THR A 154 -6.96 -5.99 0.11
C THR A 154 -5.49 -6.20 -0.22
N GLY A 155 -4.89 -7.31 0.22
CA GLY A 155 -3.53 -7.68 -0.14
C GLY A 155 -3.33 -7.82 -1.64
N GLY A 156 -2.10 -7.64 -2.11
CA GLY A 156 -1.75 -7.81 -3.52
C GLY A 156 -1.78 -9.26 -3.97
N GLY A 157 -2.14 -9.52 -5.24
CA GLY A 157 -2.15 -10.86 -5.81
C GLY A 157 -0.76 -11.47 -5.93
N ALA A 158 -0.65 -12.77 -5.79
CA ALA A 158 0.59 -13.52 -5.98
C ALA A 158 1.06 -13.49 -7.44
N GLY A 159 2.36 -13.45 -7.67
CA GLY A 159 2.94 -13.76 -8.99
C GLY A 159 2.93 -15.27 -9.23
N VAL A 160 2.54 -15.71 -10.43
CA VAL A 160 2.38 -17.13 -10.74
C VAL A 160 3.35 -17.61 -11.82
N GLN A 161 3.69 -18.89 -11.77
CA GLN A 161 4.51 -19.58 -12.76
C GLN A 161 3.74 -20.70 -13.48
N SER A 162 2.87 -21.39 -12.77
CA SER A 162 2.24 -22.60 -13.25
C SER A 162 1.19 -22.33 -14.33
N PRO A 163 1.02 -23.23 -15.32
CA PRO A 163 -0.11 -23.21 -16.24
C PRO A 163 -1.44 -23.67 -15.58
N GLY A 164 -1.45 -23.95 -14.28
CA GLY A 164 -2.66 -24.32 -13.53
C GLY A 164 -3.41 -23.12 -12.92
N PRO A 165 -4.67 -23.28 -12.54
CA PRO A 165 -5.41 -22.22 -11.84
C PRO A 165 -4.75 -21.90 -10.49
N SER A 166 -4.44 -20.64 -10.25
CA SER A 166 -3.96 -20.14 -8.96
C SER A 166 -5.03 -19.23 -8.36
N PRO A 167 -5.62 -19.58 -7.22
CA PRO A 167 -6.64 -18.75 -6.57
C PRO A 167 -6.07 -17.45 -5.98
N ASP A 168 -4.76 -17.39 -5.78
CA ASP A 168 -4.09 -16.30 -5.05
C ASP A 168 -3.60 -15.16 -5.96
N ILE A 169 -3.92 -15.23 -7.27
CA ILE A 169 -3.50 -14.23 -8.26
C ILE A 169 -4.31 -12.92 -8.15
N ASP A 170 -5.52 -13.01 -7.60
CA ASP A 170 -6.40 -11.87 -7.39
C ASP A 170 -5.95 -11.06 -6.17
N GLY A 171 -6.14 -9.75 -6.22
CA GLY A 171 -5.72 -8.93 -5.09
C GLY A 171 -6.20 -7.49 -5.19
N GLY A 172 -5.74 -6.65 -4.29
CA GLY A 172 -5.90 -5.22 -4.39
C GLY A 172 -5.43 -4.72 -5.75
N SER A 173 -4.19 -5.10 -6.14
CA SER A 173 -3.78 -5.21 -7.54
C SER A 173 -3.47 -6.66 -7.87
N GLY A 174 -3.83 -7.11 -9.05
CA GLY A 174 -3.63 -8.49 -9.49
C GLY A 174 -2.16 -8.85 -9.66
N GLY A 175 -1.78 -10.08 -9.36
CA GLY A 175 -0.47 -10.65 -9.68
C GLY A 175 -0.26 -10.77 -11.18
N GLY A 176 0.99 -10.80 -11.64
CA GLY A 176 1.32 -11.05 -13.03
C GLY A 176 0.98 -12.50 -13.42
N ARG A 177 0.78 -12.73 -14.73
CA ARG A 177 0.43 -14.04 -15.29
C ARG A 177 1.52 -14.50 -16.26
N HIS A 178 1.77 -15.80 -16.26
CA HIS A 178 2.70 -16.41 -17.20
C HIS A 178 2.02 -16.75 -18.54
N ASP A 179 0.84 -17.34 -18.51
CA ASP A 179 0.09 -17.80 -19.68
C ASP A 179 -1.37 -17.30 -19.62
N PRO A 180 -1.82 -16.50 -20.61
CA PRO A 180 -3.19 -15.99 -20.63
C PRO A 180 -4.24 -17.09 -20.86
N SER A 181 -3.87 -18.24 -21.42
CA SER A 181 -4.79 -19.36 -21.64
C SER A 181 -5.05 -20.16 -20.35
N ALA A 182 -4.07 -20.18 -19.47
CA ALA A 182 -4.18 -20.88 -18.18
C ALA A 182 -4.75 -19.99 -17.07
N HIS A 183 -4.51 -18.68 -17.14
CA HIS A 183 -4.99 -17.69 -16.18
C HIS A 183 -5.65 -16.55 -16.97
N PRO A 184 -6.91 -16.70 -17.41
CA PRO A 184 -7.59 -15.70 -18.24
C PRO A 184 -7.74 -14.34 -17.52
N ASP A 185 -7.87 -14.38 -16.19
CA ASP A 185 -8.09 -13.20 -15.36
C ASP A 185 -7.06 -13.12 -14.24
N SER A 186 -6.58 -11.91 -14.00
CA SER A 186 -5.80 -11.51 -12.84
C SER A 186 -6.32 -10.16 -12.38
N PRO A 187 -7.60 -10.13 -11.92
CA PRO A 187 -8.25 -8.88 -11.60
C PRO A 187 -7.56 -8.19 -10.45
N GLY A 188 -7.53 -6.86 -10.53
CA GLY A 188 -7.30 -6.01 -9.38
C GLY A 188 -8.64 -5.65 -8.73
N ASN A 189 -8.59 -4.93 -7.62
CA ASN A 189 -9.78 -4.50 -6.88
C ASN A 189 -10.61 -5.67 -6.35
N ALA A 190 -9.96 -6.71 -5.82
CA ALA A 190 -10.63 -7.88 -5.25
C ALA A 190 -11.58 -7.51 -4.08
N GLY A 191 -11.36 -6.39 -3.40
CA GLY A 191 -12.28 -5.85 -2.40
C GLY A 191 -13.56 -5.25 -2.97
N GLY A 192 -13.68 -5.10 -4.30
CA GLY A 192 -14.89 -4.57 -4.97
C GLY A 192 -15.16 -3.10 -4.68
N TYR A 193 -14.13 -2.31 -4.37
CA TYR A 193 -14.29 -0.91 -3.95
C TYR A 193 -14.52 0.06 -5.11
N SER A 194 -15.14 1.19 -4.80
CA SER A 194 -15.27 2.35 -5.69
C SER A 194 -14.82 3.59 -4.94
N PRO A 195 -13.80 4.33 -5.44
CA PRO A 195 -12.91 3.99 -6.57
C PRO A 195 -12.14 2.68 -6.38
N PRO A 196 -11.67 2.03 -7.48
CA PRO A 196 -10.89 0.79 -7.41
C PRO A 196 -9.61 0.96 -6.62
N GLU A 197 -9.27 0.01 -5.75
CA GLU A 197 -8.07 0.03 -4.91
C GLU A 197 -6.78 -0.34 -5.66
N GLY A 198 -6.89 -0.98 -6.83
CA GLY A 198 -5.77 -1.37 -7.66
C GLY A 198 -6.21 -1.80 -9.06
N ASN A 199 -5.30 -2.36 -9.83
CA ASN A 199 -5.49 -2.70 -11.24
C ASN A 199 -5.08 -4.15 -11.55
N PRO A 200 -5.55 -4.72 -12.67
CA PRO A 200 -5.16 -6.06 -13.10
C PRO A 200 -3.66 -6.22 -13.27
N GLY A 201 -3.17 -7.43 -13.06
CA GLY A 201 -1.82 -7.85 -13.42
C GLY A 201 -1.67 -8.02 -14.93
N GLY A 202 -0.43 -7.90 -15.41
CA GLY A 202 -0.06 -8.12 -16.80
C GLY A 202 0.16 -9.60 -17.12
N VAL A 203 0.19 -9.92 -18.39
CA VAL A 203 0.48 -11.26 -18.95
C VAL A 203 1.91 -11.28 -19.45
N GLY A 204 2.61 -12.41 -19.31
CA GLY A 204 3.90 -12.66 -19.97
C GLY A 204 3.75 -12.56 -21.49
N GLY A 205 4.58 -11.74 -22.14
CA GLY A 205 4.42 -11.34 -23.55
C GLY A 205 5.23 -12.11 -24.57
N GLY A 206 5.83 -13.25 -24.21
CA GLY A 206 6.63 -14.01 -25.17
C GLY A 206 7.96 -14.51 -24.62
N PRO A 207 8.81 -15.09 -25.47
CA PRO A 207 9.87 -15.98 -25.00
C PRO A 207 11.08 -15.31 -24.33
N ASN A 208 11.22 -14.00 -24.34
CA ASN A 208 12.52 -13.39 -24.00
C ASN A 208 12.53 -12.22 -23.03
N ALA A 209 11.38 -11.77 -22.48
CA ALA A 209 11.40 -10.64 -21.56
C ALA A 209 10.32 -10.73 -20.49
N GLY A 210 10.70 -10.50 -19.24
CA GLY A 210 9.73 -10.30 -18.16
C GLY A 210 8.98 -8.97 -18.33
N GLY A 211 7.66 -8.98 -18.18
CA GLY A 211 6.86 -7.77 -18.24
C GLY A 211 7.16 -6.83 -17.06
N PRO A 212 7.23 -5.50 -17.25
CA PRO A 212 7.40 -4.55 -16.15
C PRO A 212 6.14 -4.49 -15.28
N GLY A 213 6.37 -4.24 -13.97
CA GLY A 213 5.30 -4.01 -13.00
C GLY A 213 4.50 -2.74 -13.29
N GLY A 214 3.25 -2.73 -12.86
CA GLY A 214 2.37 -1.57 -12.95
C GLY A 214 2.82 -0.42 -12.04
N ASN A 215 2.55 0.81 -12.45
CA ASN A 215 2.93 1.99 -11.68
C ASN A 215 2.13 2.09 -10.37
N GLY A 216 2.77 2.61 -9.34
CA GLY A 216 2.12 3.06 -8.12
C GLY A 216 1.20 4.25 -8.36
N HIS A 217 0.39 4.58 -7.37
CA HIS A 217 -0.53 5.72 -7.40
C HIS A 217 0.01 6.89 -6.58
N PRO A 218 0.00 8.13 -7.11
CA PRO A 218 0.50 9.30 -6.41
C PRO A 218 -0.50 9.82 -5.37
N ILE A 219 -0.01 10.05 -4.14
CA ILE A 219 -0.73 10.71 -3.05
C ILE A 219 0.19 11.81 -2.47
N PRO A 220 0.25 13.00 -3.07
CA PRO A 220 1.19 14.06 -2.65
C PRO A 220 1.05 14.49 -1.19
N ALA A 221 -0.14 14.33 -0.64
CA ALA A 221 -0.43 14.57 0.78
C ALA A 221 0.43 13.73 1.75
N PHE A 222 0.96 12.60 1.28
CA PHE A 222 1.78 11.66 2.03
C PHE A 222 3.14 11.41 1.35
N ALA A 223 3.69 12.44 0.73
CA ALA A 223 4.98 12.37 0.03
C ALA A 223 6.17 12.12 0.97
N SER A 224 7.27 11.63 0.40
CA SER A 224 8.46 11.24 1.17
C SER A 224 9.09 12.36 2.00
N PRO A 225 9.07 13.66 1.63
CA PRO A 225 9.58 14.72 2.50
C PRO A 225 8.87 14.83 3.85
N ILE A 226 7.61 14.36 3.94
CA ILE A 226 6.85 14.32 5.19
C ILE A 226 7.03 12.97 5.88
N ILE A 227 6.87 11.87 5.14
CA ILE A 227 6.79 10.52 5.72
C ILE A 227 8.18 9.94 6.01
N GLY A 228 9.21 10.25 5.23
CA GLY A 228 10.57 9.76 5.46
C GLY A 228 11.12 10.08 6.85
N PRO A 229 11.09 11.34 7.33
CA PRO A 229 11.45 11.67 8.70
C PRO A 229 10.62 10.93 9.77
N MET A 230 9.34 10.69 9.50
CA MET A 230 8.48 9.93 10.41
C MET A 230 8.88 8.45 10.47
N LEU A 231 9.29 7.83 9.36
CA LEU A 231 9.82 6.45 9.35
C LEU A 231 11.09 6.35 10.20
N THR A 232 11.98 7.35 10.13
CA THR A 232 13.16 7.43 11.00
C THR A 232 12.76 7.51 12.47
N THR A 233 11.77 8.34 12.81
CA THR A 233 11.23 8.45 14.17
C THR A 233 10.59 7.15 14.64
N ALA A 234 9.94 6.41 13.74
CA ALA A 234 9.36 5.09 14.00
C ALA A 234 10.42 3.96 14.15
N GLY A 235 11.71 4.28 14.04
CA GLY A 235 12.80 3.31 14.20
C GLY A 235 13.13 2.50 12.94
N VAL A 236 12.61 2.89 11.77
CA VAL A 236 12.98 2.25 10.50
C VAL A 236 14.44 2.59 10.17
N GLN A 237 15.22 1.56 9.83
CA GLN A 237 16.66 1.71 9.56
C GLN A 237 16.92 2.61 8.33
N ALA A 238 17.99 3.41 8.40
CA ALA A 238 18.34 4.41 7.40
C ALA A 238 18.39 3.89 5.94
N PRO A 239 18.93 2.70 5.60
CA PRO A 239 18.90 2.20 4.22
C PRO A 239 17.49 2.04 3.66
N TYR A 240 16.54 1.58 4.48
CA TYR A 240 15.13 1.43 4.06
C TYR A 240 14.44 2.79 3.90
N VAL A 241 14.73 3.75 4.79
CA VAL A 241 14.22 5.14 4.65
C VAL A 241 14.74 5.79 3.38
N THR A 242 16.01 5.60 3.05
CA THR A 242 16.61 6.11 1.81
C THR A 242 15.92 5.52 0.58
N SER A 243 15.72 4.21 0.55
CA SER A 243 15.00 3.53 -0.53
C SER A 243 13.54 4.00 -0.63
N PHE A 244 12.85 4.14 0.50
CA PHE A 244 11.50 4.70 0.57
C PHE A 244 11.44 6.11 -0.01
N ASN A 245 12.35 7.00 0.41
CA ASN A 245 12.39 8.39 -0.07
C ASN A 245 12.61 8.47 -1.58
N SER A 246 13.44 7.58 -2.13
CA SER A 246 13.67 7.49 -3.57
C SER A 246 12.45 7.00 -4.35
N ALA A 247 11.78 5.95 -3.86
CA ALA A 247 10.66 5.30 -4.55
C ALA A 247 9.35 6.09 -4.44
N VAL A 248 9.03 6.59 -3.24
CA VAL A 248 7.81 7.36 -2.97
C VAL A 248 7.94 8.78 -3.51
N GLY A 249 9.10 9.38 -3.35
CA GLY A 249 9.43 10.69 -3.92
C GLY A 249 8.51 11.83 -3.47
N PRO A 250 8.65 13.01 -4.11
CA PRO A 250 7.84 14.20 -3.78
C PRO A 250 6.38 14.08 -4.23
N THR A 251 6.06 13.12 -5.08
CA THR A 251 4.69 12.87 -5.56
C THR A 251 3.91 11.89 -4.69
N GLY A 252 4.59 11.19 -3.76
CA GLY A 252 3.95 10.23 -2.88
C GLY A 252 3.48 8.96 -3.61
N LEU A 253 4.34 8.32 -4.42
CA LEU A 253 4.02 7.10 -5.14
C LEU A 253 4.01 5.89 -4.19
N TYR A 254 2.89 5.15 -4.17
CA TYR A 254 2.71 3.92 -3.40
C TYR A 254 2.19 2.78 -4.26
N ALA A 255 2.40 1.57 -3.81
CA ALA A 255 1.82 0.35 -4.40
C ALA A 255 2.21 0.14 -5.87
N GLY A 256 3.51 0.11 -6.17
CA GLY A 256 4.03 -0.33 -7.47
C GLY A 256 4.01 -1.86 -7.59
N GLY A 257 3.65 -2.39 -8.76
CA GLY A 257 3.66 -3.83 -9.03
C GLY A 257 5.05 -4.39 -9.25
N GLY A 258 5.28 -5.67 -8.98
CA GLY A 258 6.54 -6.37 -9.24
C GLY A 258 6.74 -6.66 -10.74
N GLY A 259 7.98 -6.64 -11.19
CA GLY A 259 8.37 -7.06 -12.55
C GLY A 259 8.42 -8.59 -12.69
N GLY A 260 8.12 -9.10 -13.88
CA GLY A 260 8.17 -10.53 -14.19
C GLY A 260 9.60 -11.05 -14.39
N GLY A 261 9.84 -12.30 -14.03
CA GLY A 261 11.10 -13.00 -14.23
C GLY A 261 11.30 -13.44 -15.68
N GLN A 262 12.54 -13.64 -16.07
CA GLN A 262 12.93 -14.11 -17.41
C GLN A 262 13.78 -15.38 -17.36
N TRP A 263 13.54 -16.28 -18.33
CA TRP A 263 14.40 -17.43 -18.56
C TRP A 263 15.63 -17.05 -19.42
N SER A 264 16.73 -17.73 -19.22
CA SER A 264 17.99 -17.46 -19.92
C SER A 264 18.07 -18.03 -21.36
N ASP A 265 17.14 -18.91 -21.72
CA ASP A 265 17.12 -19.51 -23.09
C ASP A 265 16.43 -18.57 -24.07
N PRO A 266 17.02 -18.31 -25.24
CA PRO A 266 16.40 -17.57 -26.33
C PRO A 266 15.21 -18.36 -26.91
N GLY A 267 14.03 -18.21 -26.35
CA GLY A 267 12.83 -18.96 -26.74
C GLY A 267 12.03 -19.47 -25.56
N GLY A 268 12.53 -19.31 -24.31
CA GLY A 268 11.80 -19.66 -23.09
C GLY A 268 10.75 -18.62 -22.70
N PRO A 269 9.71 -19.06 -22.00
CA PRO A 269 8.63 -18.18 -21.58
C PRO A 269 9.09 -17.18 -20.51
N SER A 270 8.40 -16.04 -20.41
CA SER A 270 8.66 -14.98 -19.43
C SER A 270 7.41 -14.66 -18.62
N GLY A 271 7.62 -14.25 -17.36
CA GLY A 271 6.55 -13.85 -16.46
C GLY A 271 6.01 -12.45 -16.78
N GLY A 272 4.70 -12.25 -16.62
CA GLY A 272 4.07 -10.93 -16.66
C GLY A 272 4.38 -10.08 -15.43
N GLY A 273 4.27 -8.78 -15.55
CA GLY A 273 4.39 -7.86 -14.42
C GLY A 273 3.13 -7.84 -13.58
N GLY A 274 3.25 -7.75 -12.24
CA GLY A 274 2.12 -7.51 -11.35
C GLY A 274 1.49 -6.13 -11.54
N GLY A 275 0.19 -5.99 -11.28
CA GLY A 275 -0.50 -4.70 -11.33
C GLY A 275 -0.03 -3.75 -10.22
N GLY A 276 -0.10 -2.45 -10.47
CA GLY A 276 0.09 -1.41 -9.47
C GLY A 276 -1.20 -0.65 -9.21
N ALA A 277 -1.28 0.10 -8.11
CA ALA A 277 -2.48 0.87 -7.79
C ALA A 277 -2.79 1.99 -8.80
N GLY A 278 -1.79 2.50 -9.51
CA GLY A 278 -1.93 3.54 -10.52
C GLY A 278 -2.14 3.01 -11.95
N SER A 279 -1.67 1.80 -12.27
CA SER A 279 -1.87 1.17 -13.58
C SER A 279 -1.80 -0.36 -13.52
N ALA A 280 -2.25 -1.01 -14.56
CA ALA A 280 -2.02 -2.44 -14.78
C ALA A 280 -0.53 -2.73 -15.05
N GLY A 281 -0.11 -3.97 -14.83
CA GLY A 281 1.17 -4.47 -15.27
C GLY A 281 1.25 -4.45 -16.80
N ASN A 282 2.45 -4.37 -17.35
CA ASN A 282 2.65 -4.24 -18.79
C ASN A 282 3.14 -5.54 -19.41
N ASN A 283 2.88 -5.67 -20.71
CA ASN A 283 3.19 -6.81 -21.59
C ASN A 283 4.41 -6.56 -22.45
N SER A 284 5.33 -5.70 -22.04
CA SER A 284 6.46 -5.30 -22.90
C SER A 284 7.42 -6.44 -23.15
N THR A 285 7.80 -6.62 -24.42
CA THR A 285 8.65 -7.70 -24.92
C THR A 285 10.10 -7.28 -25.19
N ASP A 286 10.52 -6.10 -24.79
CA ASP A 286 11.64 -5.42 -25.44
C ASP A 286 13.00 -5.51 -24.75
N ASP A 287 13.15 -6.25 -23.65
CA ASP A 287 14.47 -6.33 -23.02
C ASP A 287 14.86 -7.75 -22.60
N ALA A 288 16.07 -8.12 -22.93
CA ALA A 288 16.69 -9.38 -22.53
C ALA A 288 17.05 -9.43 -21.02
N SER A 289 16.29 -8.71 -20.19
CA SER A 289 16.41 -8.66 -18.73
C SER A 289 15.07 -8.98 -18.07
N GLY A 290 15.08 -9.37 -16.80
CA GLY A 290 13.84 -9.44 -16.01
C GLY A 290 13.12 -8.10 -16.03
N GLY A 291 11.79 -8.10 -15.99
CA GLY A 291 10.97 -6.90 -16.01
C GLY A 291 11.30 -5.96 -14.84
N LEU A 292 11.32 -4.64 -15.07
CA LEU A 292 11.49 -3.67 -14.01
C LEU A 292 10.25 -3.63 -13.11
N GLY A 293 10.45 -3.47 -11.81
CA GLY A 293 9.38 -3.16 -10.89
C GLY A 293 8.76 -1.80 -11.20
N GLY A 294 7.46 -1.66 -10.95
CA GLY A 294 6.74 -0.41 -11.15
C GLY A 294 7.20 0.68 -10.16
N PRO A 295 7.21 1.96 -10.58
CA PRO A 295 7.43 3.09 -9.69
C PRO A 295 6.49 3.05 -8.47
N GLY A 296 7.00 3.46 -7.31
CA GLY A 296 6.30 3.32 -6.03
C GLY A 296 6.76 2.08 -5.26
N GLY A 297 7.92 1.50 -5.63
CA GLY A 297 8.64 0.50 -4.86
C GLY A 297 8.53 -0.94 -5.34
N GLY A 298 7.99 -1.21 -6.52
CA GLY A 298 7.92 -2.56 -7.10
C GLY A 298 9.28 -3.24 -7.21
N GLY A 299 9.36 -4.55 -6.89
CA GLY A 299 10.56 -5.36 -7.04
C GLY A 299 10.83 -5.72 -8.50
N ASN A 300 12.10 -5.72 -8.92
CA ASN A 300 12.49 -6.13 -10.27
C ASN A 300 12.48 -7.66 -10.41
N GLY A 301 12.08 -8.14 -11.58
CA GLY A 301 12.20 -9.55 -11.93
C GLY A 301 13.65 -10.00 -12.08
N GLY A 302 13.90 -11.26 -11.77
CA GLY A 302 15.19 -11.93 -11.97
C GLY A 302 15.38 -12.42 -13.40
N ARG A 303 16.63 -12.66 -13.80
CA ARG A 303 17.01 -13.21 -15.09
C ARG A 303 17.91 -14.43 -14.96
N GLY A 304 17.53 -15.53 -15.61
CA GLY A 304 18.36 -16.72 -15.75
C GLY A 304 18.97 -17.22 -14.46
N PRO A 305 20.04 -17.99 -14.49
CA PRO A 305 20.67 -18.50 -13.25
C PRO A 305 21.48 -17.45 -12.47
N GLY A 306 21.59 -16.19 -12.96
CA GLY A 306 22.55 -15.23 -12.40
C GLY A 306 21.96 -13.98 -11.75
N THR A 307 20.76 -13.54 -12.08
CA THR A 307 20.17 -12.32 -11.50
C THR A 307 18.95 -12.65 -10.64
N LEU A 308 19.06 -12.34 -9.35
CA LEU A 308 17.98 -12.58 -8.41
C LEU A 308 16.85 -11.53 -8.61
N ALA A 309 15.62 -11.95 -8.37
CA ALA A 309 14.51 -11.03 -8.23
C ALA A 309 14.71 -10.15 -6.98
N THR A 310 14.18 -8.94 -7.01
CA THR A 310 14.25 -8.04 -5.85
C THR A 310 12.93 -7.95 -5.12
N VAL A 311 13.01 -7.57 -3.85
CA VAL A 311 11.85 -7.42 -2.98
C VAL A 311 11.01 -6.19 -3.36
N GLY A 312 9.71 -6.25 -3.13
CA GLY A 312 8.86 -5.08 -3.03
C GLY A 312 9.26 -4.24 -1.81
N LEU A 313 9.30 -2.93 -1.97
CA LEU A 313 9.80 -2.04 -0.94
C LEU A 313 8.85 -2.01 0.27
N ARG A 314 9.41 -2.14 1.47
CA ARG A 314 8.66 -2.06 2.74
C ARG A 314 7.97 -0.71 2.91
N HIS A 315 6.81 -0.72 3.53
CA HIS A 315 5.98 0.46 3.81
C HIS A 315 5.46 1.19 2.56
N THR A 316 5.42 0.48 1.43
CA THR A 316 4.82 1.00 0.20
C THR A 316 3.71 0.09 -0.36
N GLY A 317 3.57 -1.13 0.19
CA GLY A 317 2.64 -2.13 -0.29
C GLY A 317 2.96 -2.66 -1.68
N SER A 318 4.23 -2.61 -2.10
CA SER A 318 4.62 -2.97 -3.46
C SER A 318 4.77 -4.46 -3.65
N GLY A 319 4.50 -4.95 -4.86
CA GLY A 319 4.69 -6.34 -5.26
C GLY A 319 6.15 -6.73 -5.41
N GLY A 320 6.50 -7.98 -5.10
CA GLY A 320 7.82 -8.57 -5.29
C GLY A 320 8.08 -8.99 -6.73
N GLY A 321 9.34 -8.98 -7.18
CA GLY A 321 9.74 -9.43 -8.51
C GLY A 321 9.64 -10.94 -8.69
N GLY A 322 9.26 -11.41 -9.89
CA GLY A 322 9.26 -12.81 -10.27
C GLY A 322 10.67 -13.34 -10.50
N ALA A 323 10.94 -14.59 -10.15
CA ALA A 323 12.26 -15.19 -10.37
C ALA A 323 12.45 -15.59 -11.84
N GLY A 324 13.66 -15.35 -12.36
CA GLY A 324 14.14 -15.97 -13.58
C GLY A 324 14.78 -17.33 -13.28
N GLY A 325 14.66 -18.31 -14.18
CA GLY A 325 15.31 -19.60 -14.04
C GLY A 325 15.07 -20.32 -12.70
N THR A 326 16.14 -20.72 -12.03
CA THR A 326 16.11 -21.46 -10.76
C THR A 326 16.30 -20.56 -9.53
N GLY A 327 15.79 -19.31 -9.58
CA GLY A 327 16.01 -18.31 -8.54
C GLY A 327 14.93 -18.25 -7.47
N VAL A 328 15.20 -17.49 -6.42
CA VAL A 328 14.26 -17.06 -5.40
C VAL A 328 13.50 -15.85 -5.93
N SER A 329 12.19 -15.82 -5.76
CA SER A 329 11.37 -14.65 -6.08
C SER A 329 11.55 -13.52 -5.07
N GLY A 330 11.08 -12.33 -5.38
CA GLY A 330 11.07 -11.21 -4.46
C GLY A 330 9.93 -11.29 -3.46
N GLU A 331 10.20 -10.90 -2.22
CA GLU A 331 9.18 -10.70 -1.17
C GLU A 331 8.20 -9.60 -1.58
N GLY A 332 6.94 -9.72 -1.14
CA GLY A 332 5.99 -8.61 -1.16
C GLY A 332 6.31 -7.56 -0.08
N GLY A 333 6.24 -6.29 -0.45
CA GLY A 333 6.50 -5.18 0.46
C GLY A 333 5.41 -5.01 1.52
N ALA A 334 5.79 -4.72 2.76
CA ALA A 334 4.84 -4.41 3.83
C ALA A 334 3.96 -3.20 3.48
N GLY A 335 2.74 -3.21 4.00
CA GLY A 335 1.81 -2.09 3.93
C GLY A 335 2.18 -0.93 4.85
N ILE A 336 1.36 0.11 4.82
CA ILE A 336 1.47 1.30 5.65
C ILE A 336 0.08 1.91 5.89
N VAL A 337 -0.13 2.46 7.08
CA VAL A 337 -1.31 3.26 7.35
C VAL A 337 -0.88 4.65 7.86
N ILE A 338 -1.45 5.68 7.27
CA ILE A 338 -1.20 7.07 7.66
C ILE A 338 -2.54 7.77 7.84
N ILE A 339 -2.70 8.49 8.95
CA ILE A 339 -3.88 9.31 9.24
C ILE A 339 -3.39 10.73 9.48
N ARG A 340 -4.09 11.73 8.92
CA ARG A 340 -3.81 13.14 9.23
C ARG A 340 -5.09 13.93 9.45
N TYR A 341 -4.99 15.00 10.20
CA TYR A 341 -6.06 15.97 10.42
C TYR A 341 -5.51 17.39 10.53
N GLN A 342 -6.36 18.39 10.28
CA GLN A 342 -6.00 19.81 10.42
C GLN A 342 -5.83 20.19 11.90
N THR A 343 -4.84 21.05 12.18
CA THR A 343 -4.51 21.56 13.56
C THR A 343 -4.69 23.06 13.63
#